data_3b10c61df94ba933c715467e4e11175e
#
_entry.id   3b10c61df94ba933c715467e4e11175e
#
_cell.length_a   1.000
_cell.length_b   1.000
_cell.length_c   1.000
_cell.angle_alpha   90.00
_cell.angle_beta   90.00
_cell.angle_gamma   90.00
#
_symmetry.space_group_name_H-M   'P 1'
#
loop_
_entity.id
_entity.type
_entity.pdbx_description
1 polymer ?
#
loop_
_entity_poly.entity_id
_entity_poly.type
_entity_poly.pdbx_seq_one_letter_code
_entity_poly.pdbx_strand_id
1 'polypeptide(L)'
;MSVVILLADGARPDTLDAALQHGALPALARLRDEGSLCSVTSCFPSVTGPAYTPFLMGRFPGPIGLPGLRWFDRARTACRFPDYTRSYVGYQMSAVDRDLDPNAPTMFELCKESLAALSVISRGLDKNRRIGAITARSAFRAARTHFSGNVAG
;
A
#
# COMPACT_ATOMS: atom_id res chain seq x y z
N MET A 1 -3.14 22.90 8.78
CA MET A 1 -1.99 22.34 8.02
C MET A 1 -2.48 21.08 7.34
N SER A 2 -2.27 20.94 6.05
CA SER A 2 -2.63 19.74 5.28
C SER A 2 -1.35 18.99 4.90
N VAL A 3 -1.37 17.67 5.01
CA VAL A 3 -0.28 16.77 4.61
C VAL A 3 -0.75 15.95 3.42
N VAL A 4 0.06 15.86 2.38
CA VAL A 4 -0.18 15.01 1.20
C VAL A 4 0.95 14.00 1.12
N ILE A 5 0.59 12.73 1.07
CA ILE A 5 1.52 11.61 0.91
C ILE A 5 1.27 10.95 -0.43
N LEU A 6 2.27 10.95 -1.29
CA LEU A 6 2.25 10.29 -2.59
C LEU A 6 3.20 9.08 -2.54
N LEU A 7 2.65 7.88 -2.69
CA LEU A 7 3.42 6.65 -2.74
C LEU A 7 3.55 6.20 -4.20
N ALA A 8 4.76 6.29 -4.74
CA ALA A 8 5.09 5.79 -6.08
C ALA A 8 5.74 4.42 -5.96
N ASP A 9 4.94 3.37 -6.17
CA ASP A 9 5.42 1.99 -6.09
C ASP A 9 6.42 1.69 -7.22
N GLY A 10 7.50 0.99 -6.88
CA GLY A 10 8.55 0.63 -7.84
C GLY A 10 9.50 1.75 -8.28
N ALA A 11 9.35 2.97 -7.76
CA ALA A 11 10.27 4.07 -8.04
C ALA A 11 11.64 3.80 -7.38
N ARG A 12 12.65 3.55 -8.20
CA ARG A 12 14.03 3.32 -7.72
C ARG A 12 14.77 4.65 -7.58
N PRO A 13 15.60 4.83 -6.53
CA PRO A 13 16.34 6.08 -6.31
C PRO A 13 17.24 6.46 -7.49
N ASP A 14 17.99 5.51 -8.04
CA ASP A 14 18.89 5.73 -9.18
C ASP A 14 18.16 6.20 -10.45
N THR A 15 17.00 5.60 -10.73
CA THR A 15 16.14 6.00 -11.86
C THR A 15 15.55 7.39 -11.64
N LEU A 16 15.12 7.67 -10.41
CA LEU A 16 14.60 8.98 -10.05
C LEU A 16 15.67 10.07 -10.18
N ASP A 17 16.87 9.81 -9.66
CA ASP A 17 18.00 10.74 -9.76
C ASP A 17 18.37 11.04 -11.21
N ALA A 18 18.47 10.01 -12.04
CA ALA A 18 18.72 10.17 -13.47
C ALA A 18 17.64 11.02 -14.16
N ALA A 19 16.36 10.76 -13.88
CA ALA A 19 15.26 11.53 -14.44
C ALA A 19 15.25 13.00 -13.98
N LEU A 20 15.62 13.27 -12.74
CA LEU A 20 15.77 14.63 -12.19
C LEU A 20 16.93 15.38 -12.88
N GLN A 21 18.09 14.70 -13.06
CA GLN A 21 19.26 15.28 -13.73
C GLN A 21 19.00 15.62 -15.21
N HIS A 22 18.20 14.80 -15.88
CA HIS A 22 17.83 15.04 -17.28
C HIS A 22 16.65 16.00 -17.46
N GLY A 23 16.13 16.59 -16.36
CA GLY A 23 15.02 17.51 -16.41
C GLY A 23 13.67 16.89 -16.82
N ALA A 24 13.56 15.57 -16.79
CA ALA A 24 12.33 14.85 -17.14
C ALA A 24 11.19 15.04 -16.12
N LEU A 25 11.52 15.45 -14.89
CA LEU A 25 10.60 15.58 -13.76
C LEU A 25 10.69 16.98 -13.13
N PRO A 26 10.29 18.05 -13.84
CA PRO A 26 10.50 19.43 -13.38
C PRO A 26 9.73 19.75 -12.09
N ALA A 27 8.54 19.18 -11.88
CA ALA A 27 7.77 19.38 -10.66
C ALA A 27 8.44 18.73 -9.43
N LEU A 28 9.00 17.53 -9.58
CA LEU A 28 9.73 16.87 -8.51
C LEU A 28 11.09 17.52 -8.24
N ALA A 29 11.77 18.04 -9.29
CA ALA A 29 12.98 18.81 -9.13
C ALA A 29 12.72 20.06 -8.25
N ARG A 30 11.65 20.79 -8.54
CA ARG A 30 11.23 21.93 -7.73
C ARG A 30 10.92 21.53 -6.27
N LEU A 31 10.19 20.44 -6.04
CA LEU A 31 9.91 19.97 -4.69
C LEU A 31 11.19 19.56 -3.94
N ARG A 32 12.16 18.95 -4.62
CA ARG A 32 13.48 18.67 -4.07
C ARG A 32 14.21 19.94 -3.67
N ASP A 33 14.19 20.96 -4.51
CA ASP A 33 14.93 22.22 -4.30
C ASP A 33 14.27 23.08 -3.21
N GLU A 34 12.96 23.03 -3.06
CA GLU A 34 12.19 23.69 -2.00
C GLU A 34 12.17 22.89 -0.68
N GLY A 35 12.50 21.62 -0.72
CA GLY A 35 12.46 20.71 0.42
C GLY A 35 13.74 19.87 0.58
N SER A 36 13.59 18.55 0.55
CA SER A 36 14.72 17.63 0.59
C SER A 36 14.41 16.32 -0.13
N LEU A 37 15.46 15.68 -0.64
CA LEU A 37 15.41 14.33 -1.18
C LEU A 37 16.46 13.49 -0.46
N CYS A 38 16.03 12.36 0.10
CA CYS A 38 16.93 11.44 0.76
C CYS A 38 16.59 9.98 0.40
N SER A 39 17.62 9.16 0.26
CA SER A 39 17.48 7.73 0.11
C SER A 39 17.42 7.08 1.49
N VAL A 40 16.47 6.16 1.66
CA VAL A 40 16.29 5.41 2.91
C VAL A 40 16.27 3.91 2.63
N THR A 41 16.66 3.12 3.62
CA THR A 41 16.54 1.67 3.53
C THR A 41 15.08 1.27 3.73
N SER A 42 14.55 0.47 2.80
CA SER A 42 13.21 -0.08 2.91
C SER A 42 13.10 -1.09 4.06
N CYS A 43 11.88 -1.34 4.52
CA CYS A 43 11.62 -2.40 5.48
C CYS A 43 11.65 -3.79 4.81
N PHE A 44 11.76 -4.84 5.63
CA PHE A 44 11.61 -6.21 5.15
C PHE A 44 10.24 -6.78 5.61
N PRO A 45 9.50 -7.45 4.72
CA PRO A 45 9.76 -7.61 3.28
C PRO A 45 9.49 -6.33 2.49
N SER A 46 10.40 -6.02 1.54
CA SER A 46 10.32 -4.84 0.68
C SER A 46 9.42 -5.12 -0.54
N VAL A 47 8.15 -5.40 -0.28
CA VAL A 47 7.14 -5.71 -1.29
C VAL A 47 5.95 -4.80 -1.13
N THR A 48 5.21 -4.57 -2.21
CA THR A 48 3.96 -3.80 -2.24
C THR A 48 3.05 -4.23 -1.09
N GLY A 49 2.54 -3.27 -0.37
CA GLY A 49 1.67 -3.53 0.78
C GLY A 49 2.44 -3.53 2.09
N PRO A 50 3.20 -4.55 2.47
CA PRO A 50 4.04 -4.52 3.67
C PRO A 50 4.94 -3.29 3.74
N ALA A 51 5.58 -2.89 2.64
CA ALA A 51 6.45 -1.73 2.59
C ALA A 51 5.72 -0.38 2.79
N TYR A 52 4.41 -0.35 2.72
CA TYR A 52 3.62 0.87 2.98
C TYR A 52 3.31 1.10 4.45
N THR A 53 3.46 0.08 5.28
CA THR A 53 3.07 0.16 6.70
C THR A 53 3.85 1.19 7.50
N PRO A 54 5.15 1.44 7.28
CA PRO A 54 5.86 2.52 7.95
C PRO A 54 5.24 3.91 7.70
N PHE A 55 4.74 4.15 6.47
CA PHE A 55 4.10 5.42 6.11
C PHE A 55 2.68 5.52 6.66
N LEU A 56 1.92 4.42 6.63
CA LEU A 56 0.51 4.41 7.00
C LEU A 56 0.25 4.19 8.49
N MET A 57 1.19 3.56 9.19
CA MET A 57 1.01 3.14 10.58
C MET A 57 2.21 3.49 11.48
N GLY A 58 3.30 4.05 10.94
CA GLY A 58 4.52 4.34 11.69
C GLY A 58 5.20 3.09 12.30
N ARG A 59 4.91 1.90 11.75
CA ARG A 59 5.40 0.62 12.26
C ARG A 59 5.84 -0.30 11.13
N PHE A 60 6.82 -1.15 11.43
CA PHE A 60 7.24 -2.19 10.50
C PHE A 60 6.16 -3.27 10.33
N PRO A 61 6.14 -3.97 9.18
CA PRO A 61 5.07 -4.92 8.84
C PRO A 61 4.98 -6.13 9.79
N GLY A 62 6.08 -6.65 10.29
CA GLY A 62 6.09 -7.79 11.21
C GLY A 62 5.29 -7.54 12.49
N PRO A 63 5.60 -6.49 13.27
CA PRO A 63 4.88 -6.17 14.51
C PRO A 63 3.38 -5.93 14.36
N ILE A 64 2.92 -5.54 13.18
CA ILE A 64 1.48 -5.29 12.93
C ILE A 64 0.74 -6.47 12.30
N GLY A 65 1.39 -7.63 12.21
CA GLY A 65 0.79 -8.85 11.70
C GLY A 65 0.73 -8.96 10.18
N LEU A 66 1.60 -8.24 9.45
CA LEU A 66 1.66 -8.25 7.98
C LEU A 66 3.04 -8.73 7.48
N PRO A 67 3.41 -9.99 7.68
CA PRO A 67 4.76 -10.48 7.38
C PRO A 67 5.05 -10.66 5.89
N GLY A 68 4.08 -10.48 5.01
CA GLY A 68 4.25 -10.64 3.56
C GLY A 68 2.98 -10.39 2.78
N LEU A 69 3.00 -10.66 1.47
CA LEU A 69 1.80 -10.56 0.61
C LEU A 69 0.80 -11.68 0.91
N ARG A 70 1.29 -12.85 1.26
CA ARG A 70 0.49 -14.01 1.70
C ARG A 70 1.23 -14.75 2.79
N TRP A 71 0.51 -15.20 3.77
CA TRP A 71 1.08 -16.01 4.85
C TRP A 71 0.04 -16.97 5.41
N PHE A 72 0.56 -18.02 6.03
CA PHE A 72 -0.23 -18.99 6.76
C PHE A 72 -0.33 -18.56 8.22
N ASP A 73 -1.55 -18.34 8.69
CA ASP A 73 -1.79 -17.97 10.07
C ASP A 73 -1.95 -19.22 10.95
N ARG A 74 -0.93 -19.55 11.71
CA ARG A 74 -0.94 -20.74 12.59
C ARG A 74 -2.02 -20.65 13.68
N ALA A 75 -2.40 -19.46 14.10
CA ALA A 75 -3.46 -19.29 15.09
C ALA A 75 -4.84 -19.67 14.52
N ARG A 76 -4.96 -19.75 13.20
CA ARG A 76 -6.19 -20.12 12.47
C ARG A 76 -6.14 -21.51 11.86
N THR A 77 -5.17 -22.34 12.21
CA THR A 77 -5.04 -23.70 11.64
C THR A 77 -6.23 -24.60 11.91
N ALA A 78 -6.97 -24.35 12.97
CA ALA A 78 -8.20 -25.09 13.30
C ALA A 78 -9.41 -24.59 12.52
N CYS A 79 -9.31 -23.47 11.79
CA CYS A 79 -10.39 -22.94 10.98
C CYS A 79 -10.48 -23.64 9.64
N ARG A 80 -11.66 -23.61 9.03
CA ARG A 80 -11.85 -24.16 7.69
C ARG A 80 -11.17 -23.26 6.65
N PHE A 81 -10.64 -23.88 5.57
CA PHE A 81 -10.20 -23.15 4.39
C PHE A 81 -11.33 -22.21 3.90
N PRO A 82 -11.06 -20.95 3.56
CA PRO A 82 -9.74 -20.28 3.42
C PRO A 82 -9.31 -19.45 4.63
N ASP A 83 -9.90 -19.60 5.81
CA ASP A 83 -9.75 -18.69 6.95
C ASP A 83 -8.36 -18.70 7.61
N TYR A 84 -7.57 -19.74 7.39
CA TYR A 84 -6.21 -19.83 7.92
C TYR A 84 -5.15 -19.15 7.04
N THR A 85 -5.54 -18.71 5.85
CA THR A 85 -4.66 -17.98 4.94
C THR A 85 -4.99 -16.50 4.99
N ARG A 86 -3.99 -15.66 5.16
CA ARG A 86 -4.12 -14.22 5.06
C ARG A 86 -3.45 -13.71 3.80
N SER A 87 -3.95 -12.62 3.23
CA SER A 87 -3.42 -12.09 1.99
C SER A 87 -3.67 -10.60 1.87
N TYR A 88 -2.64 -9.88 1.44
CA TYR A 88 -2.73 -8.49 1.01
C TYR A 88 -3.16 -8.39 -0.47
N VAL A 89 -3.27 -9.49 -1.17
CA VAL A 89 -3.63 -9.57 -2.60
C VAL A 89 -4.77 -10.56 -2.84
N GLY A 90 -5.51 -10.36 -3.91
CA GLY A 90 -6.61 -11.23 -4.32
C GLY A 90 -7.87 -11.02 -3.48
N TYR A 91 -8.68 -12.05 -3.36
CA TYR A 91 -9.99 -11.99 -2.72
C TYR A 91 -9.92 -11.56 -1.24
N GLN A 92 -8.90 -12.02 -0.53
CA GLN A 92 -8.74 -11.76 0.91
C GLN A 92 -8.23 -10.35 1.23
N MET A 93 -7.83 -9.59 0.23
CA MET A 93 -7.37 -8.21 0.40
C MET A 93 -8.39 -7.32 1.13
N SER A 94 -9.68 -7.61 0.96
CA SER A 94 -10.75 -6.90 1.66
C SER A 94 -10.76 -7.10 3.18
N ALA A 95 -10.03 -8.10 3.68
CA ALA A 95 -9.92 -8.41 5.10
C ALA A 95 -8.67 -7.83 5.77
N VAL A 96 -7.78 -7.17 5.01
CA VAL A 96 -6.49 -6.66 5.52
C VAL A 96 -6.66 -5.78 6.74
N ASP A 97 -7.59 -4.83 6.70
CA ASP A 97 -7.83 -3.90 7.83
C ASP A 97 -8.19 -4.63 9.13
N ARG A 98 -8.87 -5.78 9.03
CA ARG A 98 -9.23 -6.63 10.18
C ARG A 98 -8.04 -7.47 10.65
N ASP A 99 -7.13 -7.79 9.74
CA ASP A 99 -6.01 -8.68 9.99
C ASP A 99 -4.80 -7.95 10.62
N LEU A 100 -4.77 -6.62 10.52
CA LEU A 100 -3.75 -5.79 11.16
C LEU A 100 -3.94 -5.72 12.67
N ASP A 101 -2.84 -5.57 13.42
CA ASP A 101 -2.89 -5.39 14.87
C ASP A 101 -3.84 -4.24 15.24
N PRO A 102 -4.88 -4.50 16.04
CA PRO A 102 -5.83 -3.46 16.47
C PRO A 102 -5.19 -2.38 17.34
N ASN A 103 -4.07 -2.67 18.01
CA ASN A 103 -3.36 -1.71 18.86
C ASN A 103 -2.38 -0.81 18.09
N ALA A 104 -2.23 -1.04 16.78
CA ALA A 104 -1.40 -0.19 15.92
C ALA A 104 -2.31 0.69 15.05
N PRO A 105 -2.59 1.93 15.45
CA PRO A 105 -3.49 2.79 14.69
C PRO A 105 -2.90 3.16 13.34
N THR A 106 -3.76 3.32 12.34
CA THR A 106 -3.39 3.91 11.06
C THR A 106 -3.32 5.42 11.18
N MET A 107 -2.62 6.07 10.26
CA MET A 107 -2.64 7.54 10.17
C MET A 107 -4.06 8.10 9.99
N PHE A 108 -4.96 7.33 9.36
CA PHE A 108 -6.35 7.73 9.15
C PHE A 108 -7.15 7.75 10.45
N GLU A 109 -6.82 6.87 11.39
CA GLU A 109 -7.43 6.85 12.73
C GLU A 109 -6.90 7.99 13.62
N LEU A 110 -5.69 8.46 13.35
CA LEU A 110 -5.06 9.56 14.10
C LEU A 110 -5.43 10.95 13.55
N CYS A 111 -5.88 11.04 12.30
CA CYS A 111 -6.24 12.29 11.65
C CYS A 111 -7.74 12.57 11.80
N LYS A 112 -8.10 13.82 12.15
CA LYS A 112 -9.49 14.25 12.23
C LYS A 112 -10.22 14.12 10.88
N GLU A 113 -9.53 14.43 9.80
CA GLU A 113 -10.03 14.33 8.44
C GLU A 113 -8.95 13.75 7.53
N SER A 114 -9.31 12.75 6.77
CA SER A 114 -8.39 12.10 5.84
C SER A 114 -9.13 11.65 4.58
N LEU A 115 -8.41 11.60 3.47
CA LEU A 115 -8.87 11.09 2.19
C LEU A 115 -7.76 10.21 1.61
N ALA A 116 -8.10 9.08 1.06
CA ALA A 116 -7.14 8.22 0.39
C ALA A 116 -7.64 7.76 -0.97
N ALA A 117 -6.72 7.68 -1.92
CA ALA A 117 -6.94 7.10 -3.24
C ALA A 117 -6.11 5.83 -3.37
N LEU A 118 -6.73 4.77 -3.92
CA LEU A 118 -6.07 3.49 -4.21
C LEU A 118 -5.40 2.82 -2.99
N SER A 119 -5.86 3.11 -1.78
CA SER A 119 -5.31 2.50 -0.56
C SER A 119 -5.99 1.17 -0.25
N VAL A 120 -5.20 0.15 0.04
CA VAL A 120 -5.70 -1.15 0.51
C VAL A 120 -5.95 -1.11 2.02
N ILE A 121 -5.02 -0.53 2.79
CA ILE A 121 -5.22 -0.26 4.21
C ILE A 121 -6.11 0.98 4.30
N SER A 122 -7.25 0.83 4.92
CA SER A 122 -8.27 1.88 4.96
C SER A 122 -8.98 2.01 6.31
N ARG A 123 -8.50 1.30 7.33
CA ARG A 123 -9.03 1.40 8.69
C ARG A 123 -8.95 2.84 9.20
N GLY A 124 -10.06 3.38 9.66
CA GLY A 124 -10.19 4.79 10.06
C GLY A 124 -10.66 5.73 8.95
N LEU A 125 -10.68 5.30 7.68
CA LEU A 125 -11.24 6.09 6.59
C LEU A 125 -12.75 5.93 6.49
N ASP A 126 -13.45 7.04 6.38
CA ASP A 126 -14.86 7.05 5.98
C ASP A 126 -15.02 6.48 4.55
N LYS A 127 -16.08 5.73 4.32
CA LYS A 127 -16.38 5.13 3.01
C LYS A 127 -16.48 6.16 1.89
N ASN A 128 -17.00 7.34 2.17
CA ASN A 128 -17.16 8.44 1.22
C ASN A 128 -15.85 9.16 0.90
N ARG A 129 -14.79 8.90 1.66
CA ARG A 129 -13.45 9.49 1.51
C ARG A 129 -12.44 8.54 0.91
N ARG A 130 -12.91 7.41 0.35
CA ARG A 130 -12.11 6.43 -0.37
C ARG A 130 -12.32 6.58 -1.87
N ILE A 131 -11.31 7.06 -2.57
CA ILE A 131 -11.35 7.19 -4.02
C ILE A 131 -10.69 5.95 -4.64
N GLY A 132 -11.38 5.31 -5.59
CA GLY A 132 -10.82 4.15 -6.29
C GLY A 132 -10.51 2.97 -5.36
N ALA A 133 -11.35 2.74 -4.34
CA ALA A 133 -11.17 1.63 -3.42
C ALA A 133 -10.89 0.32 -4.18
N ILE A 134 -9.76 -0.30 -3.89
CA ILE A 134 -9.39 -1.60 -4.46
C ILE A 134 -10.32 -2.64 -3.80
N THR A 135 -11.45 -2.86 -4.42
CA THR A 135 -12.37 -3.92 -4.03
C THR A 135 -11.99 -5.21 -4.76
N ALA A 136 -12.44 -6.35 -4.24
CA ALA A 136 -12.28 -7.63 -4.95
C ALA A 136 -12.80 -7.57 -6.40
N ARG A 137 -13.85 -6.78 -6.66
CA ARG A 137 -14.38 -6.53 -8.01
C ARG A 137 -13.44 -5.70 -8.89
N SER A 138 -12.79 -4.67 -8.36
CA SER A 138 -11.85 -3.85 -9.15
C SER A 138 -10.55 -4.60 -9.42
N ALA A 139 -10.06 -5.40 -8.47
CA ALA A 139 -8.91 -6.28 -8.67
C ALA A 139 -9.20 -7.35 -9.73
N PHE A 140 -10.41 -7.94 -9.73
CA PHE A 140 -10.83 -8.90 -10.76
C PHE A 140 -10.98 -8.26 -12.15
N ARG A 141 -11.46 -7.02 -12.21
CA ARG A 141 -11.58 -6.26 -13.45
C ARG A 141 -10.21 -5.90 -14.03
N ALA A 142 -9.26 -5.46 -13.20
CA ALA A 142 -7.90 -5.17 -13.60
C ALA A 142 -7.16 -6.43 -14.10
N ALA A 143 -7.34 -7.57 -13.42
CA ALA A 143 -6.80 -8.84 -13.86
C ALA A 143 -7.38 -9.25 -15.22
N ARG A 144 -8.69 -9.11 -15.44
CA ARG A 144 -9.36 -9.47 -16.69
C ARG A 144 -8.91 -8.60 -17.87
N THR A 145 -8.69 -7.29 -17.66
CA THR A 145 -8.16 -6.40 -18.71
C THR A 145 -6.70 -6.70 -19.03
N HIS A 146 -5.92 -7.14 -18.08
CA HIS A 146 -4.51 -7.49 -18.29
C HIS A 146 -4.37 -8.81 -19.05
N PHE A 147 -5.23 -9.79 -18.77
CA PHE A 147 -5.24 -11.08 -19.46
C PHE A 147 -5.88 -11.02 -20.87
N SER A 148 -6.85 -10.15 -21.08
CA SER A 148 -7.47 -10.00 -22.41
C SER A 148 -6.64 -9.15 -23.38
N GLY A 149 -5.75 -8.32 -22.90
CA GLY A 149 -4.85 -7.53 -23.74
C GLY A 149 -3.65 -8.32 -24.33
N ASN A 150 -3.33 -9.49 -23.75
CA ASN A 150 -2.21 -10.32 -24.21
C ASN A 150 -2.58 -11.44 -25.18
N VAL A 151 -3.84 -11.55 -25.60
CA VAL A 151 -4.31 -12.60 -26.52
C VAL A 151 -4.58 -12.06 -27.93
N ALA A 152 -4.35 -10.77 -28.17
CA ALA A 152 -4.52 -10.11 -29.47
C ALA A 152 -3.20 -9.52 -30.02
N GLY A 153 -2.10 -10.22 -29.83
CA GLY A 153 -0.79 -9.91 -30.42
C GLY A 153 -0.18 -11.14 -31.03
#